data_c0b3db90aae1495354f538c523778575
#
_entry.id   c0b3db90aae1495354f538c523778575
#
_cell.length_a   1.000
_cell.length_b   1.000
_cell.length_c   1.000
_cell.angle_alpha   90.00
_cell.angle_beta   90.00
_cell.angle_gamma   90.00
#
_symmetry.space_group_name_H-M   'P 1'
#
loop_
_entity.id
_entity.type
_entity.pdbx_description
1 polymer ?
#
loop_
_entity_poly.entity_id
_entity_poly.type
_entity_poly.pdbx_seq_one_letter_code
_entity_poly.pdbx_strand_id
1 'polypeptide(L)'
;MRAIRLSVLTIATLIVAGPVLGQDTNITIPVAELEQMLANDPLKIVSADKSRPKAAGDITSKAEVSFGGREPFRVKLRRSDPGAEGFNNVPRYDLAAYAIQQLLMDPNEYVMPPTALRMIPVAEFKSYYHDPAAVKPTFKGADEVLCVVQYWLQNVTNPPDILDMNKFDTDAVYARHIGQLNVFTYLIEHRDSNQGNFLISKVEQGPRVFSIDHGVAFASLDSDRGTDWLELRVDRLPKDTIERVRRLTKDELTAKLGVLGQWELHDGHYVPVSLTATMGSNRGVRIKDGVVQMGLTREEISGVASQVKRLLNQVDRGKVQVY
;
A
#
# COMPACT_ATOMS: atom_id res chain seq x y z
N MET A 1 -26.78 72.62 0.38
CA MET A 1 -26.17 71.49 1.10
C MET A 1 -26.86 70.19 0.70
N ARG A 2 -26.18 69.36 -0.12
CA ARG A 2 -26.74 68.03 -0.53
C ARG A 2 -26.13 66.95 0.34
N ALA A 3 -26.95 66.24 1.10
CA ALA A 3 -26.54 65.13 1.93
C ALA A 3 -26.31 63.88 1.08
N ILE A 4 -25.11 63.33 1.10
CA ILE A 4 -24.74 62.05 0.46
C ILE A 4 -25.10 60.95 1.45
N ARG A 5 -26.06 60.06 1.07
CA ARG A 5 -26.36 58.83 1.83
C ARG A 5 -25.38 57.75 1.38
N LEU A 6 -24.52 57.34 2.29
CA LEU A 6 -23.64 56.15 2.11
C LEU A 6 -24.48 54.89 2.43
N SER A 7 -24.72 54.09 1.44
CA SER A 7 -25.31 52.75 1.66
C SER A 7 -24.19 51.74 1.94
N VAL A 8 -24.17 51.19 3.13
CA VAL A 8 -23.25 50.12 3.51
C VAL A 8 -23.85 48.79 3.01
N LEU A 9 -23.18 48.18 2.04
CA LEU A 9 -23.55 46.85 1.53
C LEU A 9 -22.89 45.82 2.44
N THR A 10 -23.70 45.15 3.27
CA THR A 10 -23.21 44.03 4.11
C THR A 10 -23.16 42.77 3.26
N ILE A 11 -21.97 42.30 2.89
CA ILE A 11 -21.76 41.01 2.22
C ILE A 11 -21.80 39.91 3.29
N ALA A 12 -22.87 39.16 3.34
CA ALA A 12 -22.98 37.95 4.15
C ALA A 12 -22.19 36.83 3.46
N THR A 13 -21.04 36.50 3.98
CA THR A 13 -20.25 35.35 3.54
C THR A 13 -20.94 34.08 4.06
N LEU A 14 -21.61 33.34 3.19
CA LEU A 14 -22.12 32.01 3.50
C LEU A 14 -20.90 31.06 3.62
N ILE A 15 -20.53 30.71 4.84
CA ILE A 15 -19.62 29.62 5.10
C ILE A 15 -20.42 28.33 4.87
N VAL A 16 -20.24 27.71 3.71
CA VAL A 16 -20.72 26.35 3.48
C VAL A 16 -19.82 25.44 4.31
N ALA A 17 -20.31 25.03 5.48
CA ALA A 17 -19.68 23.94 6.24
C ALA A 17 -19.80 22.67 5.39
N GLY A 18 -18.71 22.29 4.74
CA GLY A 18 -18.59 20.95 4.16
C GLY A 18 -18.78 19.90 5.25
N PRO A 19 -19.19 18.65 4.92
CA PRO A 19 -19.31 17.60 5.90
C PRO A 19 -17.97 17.47 6.63
N VAL A 20 -18.02 17.59 7.96
CA VAL A 20 -16.89 17.22 8.82
C VAL A 20 -16.75 15.70 8.66
N LEU A 21 -15.87 15.28 7.76
CA LEU A 21 -15.45 13.90 7.69
C LEU A 21 -14.87 13.59 9.07
N GLY A 22 -15.52 12.68 9.80
CA GLY A 22 -15.04 12.21 11.09
C GLY A 22 -13.58 11.78 10.93
N GLN A 23 -12.74 12.09 11.93
CA GLN A 23 -11.34 11.73 11.93
C GLN A 23 -11.22 10.23 11.67
N ASP A 24 -10.40 9.84 10.69
CA ASP A 24 -10.15 8.41 10.37
C ASP A 24 -9.58 7.73 11.63
N THR A 25 -10.29 6.75 12.15
CA THR A 25 -9.89 6.04 13.35
C THR A 25 -8.91 4.89 13.08
N ASN A 26 -8.72 4.53 11.81
CA ASN A 26 -7.84 3.45 11.38
C ASN A 26 -6.47 3.95 10.94
N ILE A 27 -6.43 5.10 10.25
CA ILE A 27 -5.22 5.81 9.83
C ILE A 27 -5.29 7.22 10.44
N THR A 28 -4.66 7.39 11.60
CA THR A 28 -4.84 8.59 12.43
C THR A 28 -3.95 9.78 12.03
N ILE A 29 -3.05 9.57 11.09
CA ILE A 29 -2.17 10.58 10.51
C ILE A 29 -2.56 10.73 9.03
N PRO A 30 -2.60 11.94 8.46
CA PRO A 30 -2.91 12.13 7.05
C PRO A 30 -2.02 11.27 6.14
N VAL A 31 -2.62 10.59 5.16
CA VAL A 31 -1.91 9.62 4.29
C VAL A 31 -0.69 10.24 3.63
N ALA A 32 -0.81 11.45 3.06
CA ALA A 32 0.33 12.11 2.41
C ALA A 32 1.49 12.41 3.38
N GLU A 33 1.19 12.72 4.64
CA GLU A 33 2.19 12.90 5.68
C GLU A 33 2.85 11.57 6.05
N LEU A 34 2.07 10.49 6.18
CA LEU A 34 2.61 9.14 6.40
C LEU A 34 3.50 8.68 5.26
N GLU A 35 3.11 8.90 4.01
CA GLU A 35 3.92 8.57 2.83
C GLU A 35 5.29 9.25 2.90
N GLN A 36 5.31 10.55 3.22
CA GLN A 36 6.56 11.31 3.38
C GLN A 36 7.40 10.75 4.54
N MET A 37 6.80 10.56 5.70
CA MET A 37 7.49 10.07 6.90
C MET A 37 8.07 8.68 6.66
N LEU A 38 7.26 7.74 6.17
CA LEU A 38 7.69 6.36 5.96
C LEU A 38 8.80 6.24 4.92
N ALA A 39 8.82 7.09 3.89
CA ALA A 39 9.81 7.03 2.83
C ALA A 39 11.10 7.79 3.15
N ASN A 40 10.99 9.01 3.71
CA ASN A 40 12.09 9.98 3.66
C ASN A 40 12.55 10.48 5.03
N ASP A 41 11.65 10.64 6.01
CA ASP A 41 12.03 11.27 7.27
C ASP A 41 13.01 10.40 8.08
N PRO A 42 13.94 10.99 8.86
CA PRO A 42 14.83 10.24 9.73
C PRO A 42 14.06 9.29 10.64
N LEU A 43 14.32 7.99 10.51
CA LEU A 43 13.68 6.94 11.29
C LEU A 43 14.58 6.53 12.46
N LYS A 44 13.95 6.37 13.64
CA LYS A 44 14.56 5.76 14.81
C LYS A 44 13.65 4.65 15.32
N ILE A 45 14.13 3.43 15.42
CA ILE A 45 13.43 2.32 16.05
C ILE A 45 13.50 2.53 17.57
N VAL A 46 12.34 2.63 18.22
CA VAL A 46 12.23 2.78 19.68
C VAL A 46 12.16 1.41 20.35
N SER A 47 11.34 0.54 19.78
CA SER A 47 11.22 -0.86 20.20
C SER A 47 10.76 -1.72 19.02
N ALA A 48 11.05 -3.01 19.05
CA ALA A 48 10.52 -3.95 18.06
C ALA A 48 10.29 -5.33 18.67
N ASP A 49 9.12 -5.89 18.37
CA ASP A 49 8.72 -7.24 18.72
C ASP A 49 8.42 -8.04 17.46
N LYS A 50 8.53 -9.35 17.54
CA LYS A 50 7.98 -10.22 16.48
C LYS A 50 6.47 -10.07 16.42
N SER A 51 5.92 -9.86 15.23
CA SER A 51 4.47 -9.81 15.05
C SER A 51 3.80 -11.16 15.32
N ARG A 52 4.49 -12.26 15.01
CA ARG A 52 4.10 -13.65 15.30
C ARG A 52 5.34 -14.50 15.53
N PRO A 53 5.30 -15.47 16.46
CA PRO A 53 6.31 -16.52 16.48
C PRO A 53 6.10 -17.39 15.24
N LYS A 54 7.06 -17.42 14.35
CA LYS A 54 7.08 -18.26 13.15
C LYS A 54 8.33 -19.11 13.14
N ALA A 55 8.34 -20.11 12.26
CA ALA A 55 9.52 -20.92 11.97
C ALA A 55 10.70 -20.06 11.49
N ALA A 56 11.88 -20.66 11.42
CA ALA A 56 13.08 -20.02 10.88
C ALA A 56 12.77 -19.33 9.52
N GLY A 57 13.11 -18.06 9.39
CA GLY A 57 12.82 -17.23 8.21
C GLY A 57 11.76 -16.16 8.41
N ASP A 58 11.07 -16.10 9.56
CA ASP A 58 10.19 -14.97 9.85
C ASP A 58 11.02 -13.69 10.06
N ILE A 59 10.84 -12.76 9.14
CA ILE A 59 11.58 -11.51 9.05
C ILE A 59 10.70 -10.28 9.33
N THR A 60 9.48 -10.51 9.80
CA THR A 60 8.51 -9.47 10.14
C THR A 60 8.56 -9.15 11.62
N SER A 61 8.64 -7.86 11.96
CA SER A 61 8.53 -7.33 13.32
C SER A 61 7.45 -6.26 13.40
N LYS A 62 6.75 -6.22 14.52
CA LYS A 62 5.97 -5.05 14.92
C LYS A 62 6.91 -4.13 15.67
N ALA A 63 7.05 -2.90 15.23
CA ALA A 63 7.95 -1.93 15.83
C ALA A 63 7.23 -0.63 16.18
N GLU A 64 7.71 0.04 17.22
CA GLU A 64 7.44 1.44 17.49
C GLU A 64 8.60 2.26 16.92
N VAL A 65 8.27 3.21 16.07
CA VAL A 65 9.25 4.06 15.39
C VAL A 65 8.91 5.52 15.56
N SER A 66 9.94 6.35 15.70
CA SER A 66 9.85 7.81 15.66
C SER A 66 10.43 8.29 14.33
N PHE A 67 9.78 9.26 13.71
CA PHE A 67 10.23 9.92 12.50
C PHE A 67 10.51 11.39 12.79
N GLY A 68 11.73 11.85 12.50
CA GLY A 68 12.10 13.24 12.72
C GLY A 68 11.94 13.73 14.17
N GLY A 69 12.00 12.82 15.17
CA GLY A 69 11.81 13.15 16.59
C GLY A 69 10.35 13.33 17.02
N ARG A 70 9.38 12.98 16.19
CA ARG A 70 7.95 13.00 16.54
C ARG A 70 7.58 11.86 17.50
N GLU A 71 6.38 11.93 18.08
CA GLU A 71 5.83 10.85 18.91
C GLU A 71 5.86 9.52 18.16
N PRO A 72 6.35 8.45 18.80
CA PRO A 72 6.42 7.14 18.19
C PRO A 72 5.04 6.57 17.85
N PHE A 73 4.97 5.87 16.72
CA PHE A 73 3.80 5.07 16.37
C PHE A 73 4.19 3.70 15.84
N ARG A 74 3.23 2.81 15.77
CA ARG A 74 3.48 1.42 15.35
C ARG A 74 3.55 1.29 13.86
N VAL A 75 4.54 0.49 13.42
CA VAL A 75 4.71 0.06 12.03
C VAL A 75 4.98 -1.45 11.98
N LYS A 76 4.70 -2.03 10.82
CA LYS A 76 5.26 -3.31 10.43
C LYS A 76 6.62 -3.03 9.77
N LEU A 77 7.67 -3.65 10.31
CA LEU A 77 8.98 -3.72 9.69
C LEU A 77 9.17 -5.12 9.11
N ARG A 78 9.33 -5.23 7.81
CA ARG A 78 9.66 -6.49 7.17
C ARG A 78 10.99 -6.38 6.44
N ARG A 79 12.00 -7.08 6.96
CA ARG A 79 13.32 -7.14 6.34
C ARG A 79 13.25 -7.90 5.02
N SER A 80 13.95 -7.39 4.02
CA SER A 80 14.18 -8.09 2.77
C SER A 80 15.34 -9.06 2.87
N ASP A 81 15.26 -10.15 2.13
CA ASP A 81 16.40 -11.04 1.93
C ASP A 81 17.55 -10.33 1.20
N PRO A 82 18.81 -10.80 1.35
CA PRO A 82 19.92 -10.31 0.56
C PRO A 82 19.57 -10.36 -0.95
N GLY A 83 19.77 -9.22 -1.62
CA GLY A 83 19.36 -9.06 -3.03
C GLY A 83 17.89 -8.66 -3.23
N ALA A 84 17.11 -8.52 -2.16
CA ALA A 84 15.73 -8.00 -2.14
C ALA A 84 14.65 -8.89 -2.78
N GLU A 85 14.97 -10.12 -3.13
CA GLU A 85 14.02 -11.10 -3.64
C GLU A 85 14.04 -12.34 -2.74
N GLY A 86 12.87 -12.93 -2.49
CA GLY A 86 12.72 -14.14 -1.70
C GLY A 86 11.31 -14.68 -1.75
N PHE A 87 11.15 -15.95 -1.44
CA PHE A 87 9.84 -16.57 -1.35
C PHE A 87 9.02 -15.93 -0.22
N ASN A 88 7.77 -15.56 -0.49
CA ASN A 88 6.86 -14.88 0.42
C ASN A 88 7.38 -13.54 0.99
N ASN A 89 8.43 -12.98 0.41
CA ASN A 89 8.96 -11.69 0.82
C ASN A 89 9.57 -10.97 -0.38
N VAL A 90 8.71 -10.51 -1.26
CA VAL A 90 9.08 -9.71 -2.43
C VAL A 90 8.70 -8.26 -2.14
N PRO A 91 9.63 -7.42 -1.64
CA PRO A 91 9.31 -6.07 -1.14
C PRO A 91 8.72 -5.16 -2.21
N ARG A 92 9.17 -5.30 -3.46
CA ARG A 92 8.63 -4.53 -4.58
C ARG A 92 7.14 -4.81 -4.85
N TYR A 93 6.61 -5.96 -4.43
CA TYR A 93 5.18 -6.27 -4.58
C TYR A 93 4.32 -5.49 -3.60
N ASP A 94 4.75 -5.31 -2.35
CA ASP A 94 4.05 -4.42 -1.42
C ASP A 94 4.02 -2.98 -1.97
N LEU A 95 5.14 -2.51 -2.53
CA LEU A 95 5.21 -1.17 -3.10
C LEU A 95 4.37 -1.04 -4.37
N ALA A 96 4.36 -2.08 -5.23
CA ALA A 96 3.52 -2.12 -6.44
C ALA A 96 2.03 -2.17 -6.11
N ALA A 97 1.63 -2.96 -5.12
CA ALA A 97 0.25 -3.00 -4.63
C ALA A 97 -0.17 -1.63 -4.10
N TYR A 98 0.70 -0.97 -3.32
CA TYR A 98 0.43 0.38 -2.85
C TYR A 98 0.26 1.38 -4.01
N ALA A 99 1.12 1.33 -5.02
CA ALA A 99 1.02 2.18 -6.20
C ALA A 99 -0.26 1.91 -7.01
N ILE A 100 -0.72 0.66 -7.11
CA ILE A 100 -1.97 0.32 -7.80
C ILE A 100 -3.17 0.93 -7.08
N GLN A 101 -3.29 0.84 -5.75
CA GLN A 101 -4.42 1.49 -5.08
C GLN A 101 -4.45 3.01 -5.30
N GLN A 102 -3.29 3.68 -5.37
CA GLN A 102 -3.20 5.11 -5.69
C GLN A 102 -3.77 5.46 -7.07
N LEU A 103 -3.78 4.50 -8.01
CA LEU A 103 -4.41 4.66 -9.32
C LEU A 103 -5.92 4.45 -9.29
N LEU A 104 -6.43 3.70 -8.30
CA LEU A 104 -7.82 3.24 -8.25
C LEU A 104 -8.73 4.09 -7.37
N MET A 105 -8.20 4.71 -6.31
CA MET A 105 -9.02 5.33 -5.26
C MET A 105 -8.32 6.54 -4.64
N ASP A 106 -9.09 7.33 -3.92
CA ASP A 106 -8.57 8.49 -3.19
C ASP A 106 -7.95 8.07 -1.84
N PRO A 107 -7.03 8.88 -1.25
CA PRO A 107 -6.30 8.48 -0.04
C PRO A 107 -7.16 8.10 1.17
N ASN A 108 -8.34 8.69 1.32
CA ASN A 108 -9.29 8.36 2.39
C ASN A 108 -10.03 7.04 2.17
N GLU A 109 -9.90 6.45 0.98
CA GLU A 109 -10.53 5.18 0.59
C GLU A 109 -9.54 4.01 0.49
N TYR A 110 -8.25 4.25 0.74
CA TYR A 110 -7.23 3.22 0.60
C TYR A 110 -7.56 1.96 1.39
N VAL A 111 -7.45 0.82 0.72
CA VAL A 111 -7.69 -0.53 1.27
C VAL A 111 -6.40 -1.22 1.71
N MET A 112 -5.27 -0.57 1.54
CA MET A 112 -3.97 -0.99 2.03
C MET A 112 -3.35 0.15 2.84
N PRO A 113 -2.78 -0.10 4.02
CA PRO A 113 -2.14 0.96 4.81
C PRO A 113 -0.93 1.56 4.11
N PRO A 114 -0.61 2.84 4.36
CA PRO A 114 0.58 3.50 3.83
C PRO A 114 1.83 2.66 4.01
N THR A 115 2.57 2.49 2.91
CA THR A 115 3.68 1.54 2.81
C THR A 115 4.81 2.17 2.01
N ALA A 116 6.04 2.03 2.51
CA ALA A 116 7.26 2.45 1.84
C ALA A 116 8.36 1.39 1.94
N LEU A 117 9.37 1.52 1.10
CA LEU A 117 10.65 0.82 1.23
C LEU A 117 11.71 1.80 1.70
N ARG A 118 12.55 1.36 2.61
CA ARG A 118 13.72 2.15 3.02
C ARG A 118 14.90 1.30 3.47
N MET A 119 16.08 1.88 3.38
CA MET A 119 17.29 1.33 3.95
C MET A 119 17.37 1.68 5.43
N ILE A 120 17.75 0.69 6.23
CA ILE A 120 17.99 0.84 7.69
C ILE A 120 19.39 0.32 7.98
N PRO A 121 20.25 1.05 8.72
CA PRO A 121 21.56 0.57 9.11
C PRO A 121 21.49 -0.80 9.80
N VAL A 122 22.37 -1.73 9.40
CA VAL A 122 22.43 -3.08 10.00
C VAL A 122 22.59 -3.00 11.50
N ALA A 123 23.42 -2.08 12.01
CA ALA A 123 23.66 -1.92 13.44
C ALA A 123 22.38 -1.55 14.19
N GLU A 124 21.57 -0.64 13.65
CA GLU A 124 20.28 -0.25 14.24
C GLU A 124 19.30 -1.42 14.19
N PHE A 125 19.14 -2.05 13.03
CA PHE A 125 18.22 -3.18 12.88
C PHE A 125 18.57 -4.36 13.79
N LYS A 126 19.86 -4.70 13.94
CA LYS A 126 20.36 -5.75 14.84
C LYS A 126 19.98 -5.54 16.30
N SER A 127 19.93 -4.29 16.74
CA SER A 127 19.65 -3.95 18.16
C SER A 127 18.25 -4.41 18.61
N TYR A 128 17.32 -4.56 17.66
CA TYR A 128 15.92 -4.91 17.92
C TYR A 128 15.49 -6.23 17.27
N TYR A 129 16.37 -6.84 16.47
CA TYR A 129 16.01 -8.09 15.80
C TYR A 129 16.33 -9.30 16.68
N HIS A 130 15.41 -10.27 16.71
CA HIS A 130 15.51 -11.45 17.57
C HIS A 130 16.71 -12.36 17.29
N ASP A 131 17.23 -12.35 16.07
CA ASP A 131 18.44 -13.06 15.65
C ASP A 131 19.42 -12.10 14.97
N PRO A 132 20.19 -11.34 15.77
CA PRO A 132 21.14 -10.37 15.22
C PRO A 132 22.18 -10.98 14.27
N ALA A 133 22.54 -12.26 14.46
CA ALA A 133 23.53 -12.95 13.64
C ALA A 133 23.03 -13.22 12.21
N ALA A 134 21.72 -13.38 12.04
CA ALA A 134 21.09 -13.60 10.73
C ALA A 134 20.91 -12.32 9.91
N VAL A 135 21.17 -11.14 10.48
CA VAL A 135 21.01 -9.88 9.74
C VAL A 135 22.22 -9.65 8.82
N LYS A 136 21.97 -9.64 7.53
CA LYS A 136 22.94 -9.35 6.48
C LYS A 136 22.50 -8.10 5.71
N PRO A 137 23.43 -7.31 5.17
CA PRO A 137 23.12 -6.24 4.22
C PRO A 137 22.29 -6.78 3.04
N THR A 138 21.33 -5.98 2.56
CA THR A 138 20.54 -6.36 1.39
C THR A 138 21.34 -6.19 0.10
N PHE A 139 22.11 -5.11 -0.03
CA PHE A 139 22.92 -4.82 -1.21
C PHE A 139 24.40 -4.66 -0.84
N LYS A 140 25.27 -4.87 -1.84
CA LYS A 140 26.71 -4.62 -1.69
C LYS A 140 27.01 -3.12 -1.63
N GLY A 141 28.03 -2.76 -0.86
CA GLY A 141 28.53 -1.38 -0.81
C GLY A 141 27.98 -0.54 0.34
N ALA A 142 26.93 -0.98 1.01
CA ALA A 142 26.40 -0.35 2.21
C ALA A 142 26.12 -1.40 3.29
N ASP A 143 26.28 -1.02 4.56
CA ASP A 143 25.93 -1.87 5.71
C ASP A 143 24.48 -1.57 6.14
N GLU A 144 23.55 -1.83 5.21
CA GLU A 144 22.13 -1.51 5.35
C GLU A 144 21.25 -2.69 4.94
N VAL A 145 20.08 -2.80 5.59
CA VAL A 145 19.01 -3.71 5.21
C VAL A 145 17.87 -2.94 4.58
N LEU A 146 17.37 -3.46 3.47
CA LEU A 146 16.12 -2.97 2.90
C LEU A 146 14.94 -3.52 3.72
N CYS A 147 14.04 -2.63 4.11
CA CYS A 147 12.83 -2.97 4.85
C CYS A 147 11.58 -2.41 4.16
N VAL A 148 10.51 -3.20 4.15
CA VAL A 148 9.15 -2.69 4.00
C VAL A 148 8.77 -2.08 5.33
N VAL A 149 8.36 -0.81 5.30
CA VAL A 149 7.81 -0.09 6.45
C VAL A 149 6.36 0.23 6.14
N GLN A 150 5.43 -0.32 6.93
CA GLN A 150 4.01 -0.16 6.70
C GLN A 150 3.33 0.34 7.98
N TYR A 151 2.46 1.34 7.85
CA TYR A 151 1.68 1.86 8.97
C TYR A 151 0.85 0.74 9.62
N TRP A 152 0.85 0.69 10.96
CA TRP A 152 0.07 -0.28 11.71
C TRP A 152 -1.33 0.28 11.97
N LEU A 153 -2.31 -0.28 11.27
CA LEU A 153 -3.71 0.14 11.38
C LEU A 153 -4.23 0.10 12.82
N GLN A 154 -4.96 1.12 13.19
CA GLN A 154 -5.62 1.24 14.50
C GLN A 154 -7.08 0.77 14.42
N ASN A 155 -7.69 0.40 15.54
CA ASN A 155 -9.13 0.09 15.65
C ASN A 155 -9.67 -0.86 14.58
N VAL A 156 -8.89 -1.88 14.24
CA VAL A 156 -9.27 -2.95 13.31
C VAL A 156 -9.40 -4.29 14.01
N THR A 157 -10.14 -5.19 13.39
CA THR A 157 -10.24 -6.60 13.77
C THR A 157 -10.09 -7.49 12.55
N ASN A 158 -9.86 -8.76 12.77
CA ASN A 158 -9.71 -9.79 11.74
C ASN A 158 -10.83 -10.82 11.91
N PRO A 159 -11.98 -10.66 11.23
CA PRO A 159 -13.09 -11.62 11.29
C PRO A 159 -12.78 -12.86 10.44
N PRO A 160 -13.55 -13.95 10.61
CA PRO A 160 -13.46 -15.14 9.75
C PRO A 160 -13.65 -14.86 8.26
N ASP A 161 -14.58 -13.97 7.91
CA ASP A 161 -14.70 -13.37 6.58
C ASP A 161 -15.03 -11.88 6.76
N ILE A 162 -14.42 -11.06 5.91
CA ILE A 162 -14.72 -9.63 5.87
C ILE A 162 -15.92 -9.33 4.96
N LEU A 163 -16.38 -10.28 4.14
CA LEU A 163 -17.53 -10.13 3.27
C LEU A 163 -18.81 -10.55 4.00
N ASP A 164 -19.65 -9.58 4.31
CA ASP A 164 -21.01 -9.74 4.81
C ASP A 164 -21.99 -9.22 3.75
N MET A 165 -22.69 -10.11 3.06
CA MET A 165 -23.61 -9.73 1.98
C MET A 165 -24.80 -8.91 2.48
N ASN A 166 -25.31 -9.15 3.70
CA ASN A 166 -26.37 -8.33 4.25
C ASN A 166 -25.91 -6.87 4.44
N LYS A 167 -24.70 -6.69 4.98
CA LYS A 167 -24.10 -5.37 5.13
C LYS A 167 -23.75 -4.75 3.77
N PHE A 168 -23.29 -5.55 2.80
CA PHE A 168 -23.02 -5.10 1.44
C PHE A 168 -24.28 -4.55 0.77
N ASP A 169 -25.46 -5.10 1.07
CA ASP A 169 -26.73 -4.65 0.51
C ASP A 169 -27.33 -3.45 1.24
N THR A 170 -27.01 -3.24 2.49
CA THR A 170 -27.68 -2.23 3.34
C THR A 170 -26.80 -1.04 3.74
N ASP A 171 -25.47 -1.16 3.65
CA ASP A 171 -24.52 -0.10 4.01
C ASP A 171 -23.68 0.29 2.77
N ALA A 172 -24.02 1.43 2.18
CA ALA A 172 -23.39 1.92 0.95
C ALA A 172 -21.89 2.22 1.12
N VAL A 173 -21.44 2.63 2.31
CA VAL A 173 -20.02 2.92 2.59
C VAL A 173 -19.24 1.61 2.65
N TYR A 174 -19.76 0.62 3.38
CA TYR A 174 -19.16 -0.70 3.42
C TYR A 174 -19.14 -1.37 2.04
N ALA A 175 -20.24 -1.31 1.28
CA ALA A 175 -20.32 -1.84 -0.07
C ALA A 175 -19.24 -1.24 -0.99
N ARG A 176 -19.05 0.08 -0.90
CA ARG A 176 -18.02 0.77 -1.65
C ARG A 176 -16.62 0.24 -1.29
N HIS A 177 -16.29 0.14 -0.01
CA HIS A 177 -14.99 -0.35 0.43
C HIS A 177 -14.74 -1.82 0.03
N ILE A 178 -15.73 -2.68 0.17
CA ILE A 178 -15.65 -4.09 -0.29
C ILE A 178 -15.47 -4.16 -1.81
N GLY A 179 -16.22 -3.37 -2.58
CA GLY A 179 -16.07 -3.31 -4.04
C GLY A 179 -14.68 -2.85 -4.46
N GLN A 180 -14.16 -1.79 -3.83
CA GLN A 180 -12.80 -1.30 -4.07
C GLN A 180 -11.73 -2.32 -3.69
N LEU A 181 -11.88 -2.96 -2.52
CA LEU A 181 -10.99 -4.03 -2.08
C LEU A 181 -10.96 -5.19 -3.09
N ASN A 182 -12.12 -5.60 -3.58
CA ASN A 182 -12.22 -6.72 -4.51
C ASN A 182 -11.61 -6.37 -5.89
N VAL A 183 -11.82 -5.15 -6.40
CA VAL A 183 -11.10 -4.67 -7.60
C VAL A 183 -9.59 -4.71 -7.37
N PHE A 184 -9.13 -4.20 -6.23
CA PHE A 184 -7.72 -4.14 -5.89
C PHE A 184 -7.09 -5.53 -5.82
N THR A 185 -7.65 -6.47 -5.04
CA THR A 185 -7.11 -7.84 -4.87
C THR A 185 -7.13 -8.62 -6.18
N TYR A 186 -8.17 -8.43 -7.00
CA TYR A 186 -8.29 -9.02 -8.32
C TYR A 186 -7.18 -8.54 -9.28
N LEU A 187 -6.91 -7.22 -9.32
CA LEU A 187 -5.92 -6.65 -10.24
C LEU A 187 -4.48 -7.03 -9.87
N ILE A 188 -4.16 -7.14 -8.58
CA ILE A 188 -2.84 -7.52 -8.11
C ILE A 188 -2.64 -9.04 -8.04
N GLU A 189 -3.68 -9.84 -8.29
CA GLU A 189 -3.66 -11.30 -8.07
C GLU A 189 -3.11 -11.64 -6.68
N HIS A 190 -3.80 -11.19 -5.63
CA HIS A 190 -3.35 -11.38 -4.24
C HIS A 190 -3.45 -12.85 -3.81
N ARG A 191 -2.39 -13.64 -4.07
CA ARG A 191 -2.35 -15.10 -3.88
C ARG A 191 -2.20 -15.57 -2.43
N ASP A 192 -2.01 -14.67 -1.50
CA ASP A 192 -2.08 -14.93 -0.05
C ASP A 192 -3.33 -14.28 0.55
N SER A 193 -4.44 -14.28 -0.19
CA SER A 193 -5.71 -13.69 0.23
C SER A 193 -6.47 -14.57 1.24
N ASN A 194 -5.74 -15.10 2.22
CA ASN A 194 -6.32 -15.82 3.34
C ASN A 194 -6.92 -14.87 4.36
N GLN A 195 -7.79 -15.40 5.22
CA GLN A 195 -8.46 -14.65 6.29
C GLN A 195 -7.51 -13.76 7.11
N GLY A 196 -6.28 -14.25 7.42
CA GLY A 196 -5.31 -13.52 8.24
C GLY A 196 -4.84 -12.21 7.62
N ASN A 197 -5.03 -12.01 6.33
CA ASN A 197 -4.55 -10.86 5.57
C ASN A 197 -5.63 -9.81 5.27
N PHE A 198 -6.84 -9.98 5.87
CA PHE A 198 -7.90 -9.00 5.76
C PHE A 198 -8.33 -8.48 7.12
N LEU A 199 -8.54 -7.17 7.20
CA LEU A 199 -8.92 -6.46 8.42
C LEU A 199 -10.15 -5.60 8.16
N ILE A 200 -10.98 -5.42 9.19
CA ILE A 200 -12.14 -4.54 9.15
C ILE A 200 -12.12 -3.57 10.32
N SER A 201 -12.52 -2.35 10.07
CA SER A 201 -12.71 -1.32 11.10
C SER A 201 -13.73 -1.79 12.17
N LYS A 202 -13.48 -1.45 13.44
CA LYS A 202 -14.38 -1.76 14.56
C LYS A 202 -15.60 -0.84 14.65
N VAL A 203 -15.80 0.07 13.71
CA VAL A 203 -17.01 0.91 13.68
C VAL A 203 -18.21 0.10 13.18
N GLU A 204 -19.39 0.39 13.68
CA GLU A 204 -20.61 -0.34 13.33
C GLU A 204 -21.15 0.04 11.95
N GLN A 205 -21.10 1.34 11.62
CA GLN A 205 -21.61 1.89 10.36
C GLN A 205 -20.46 2.30 9.45
N GLY A 206 -20.56 1.94 8.18
CA GLY A 206 -19.57 2.23 7.16
C GLY A 206 -18.16 1.72 7.51
N PRO A 207 -17.98 0.48 7.99
CA PRO A 207 -16.66 0.00 8.35
C PRO A 207 -15.77 -0.09 7.11
N ARG A 208 -14.57 0.46 7.22
CA ARG A 208 -13.52 0.28 6.21
C ARG A 208 -12.96 -1.12 6.27
N VAL A 209 -12.54 -1.62 5.12
CA VAL A 209 -11.85 -2.91 4.98
C VAL A 209 -10.45 -2.70 4.44
N PHE A 210 -9.53 -3.56 4.87
CA PHE A 210 -8.13 -3.44 4.49
C PHE A 210 -7.55 -4.80 4.13
N SER A 211 -6.61 -4.80 3.20
CA SER A 211 -5.75 -5.92 2.84
C SER A 211 -4.31 -5.63 3.23
N ILE A 212 -3.59 -6.65 3.69
CA ILE A 212 -2.19 -6.58 4.11
C ILE A 212 -1.41 -7.78 3.54
N ASP A 213 -0.07 -7.72 3.64
CA ASP A 213 0.82 -8.83 3.26
C ASP A 213 0.81 -9.20 1.77
N HIS A 214 1.07 -8.21 0.90
CA HIS A 214 1.05 -8.37 -0.56
C HIS A 214 2.36 -8.92 -1.16
N GLY A 215 3.29 -9.39 -0.35
CA GLY A 215 4.55 -9.98 -0.84
C GLY A 215 4.39 -11.19 -1.76
N VAL A 216 3.18 -11.76 -1.84
CA VAL A 216 2.78 -12.87 -2.73
C VAL A 216 1.61 -12.41 -3.60
N ALA A 217 1.90 -11.56 -4.57
CA ALA A 217 0.96 -11.01 -5.54
C ALA A 217 1.54 -11.11 -6.96
N PHE A 218 0.88 -10.52 -7.95
CA PHE A 218 1.37 -10.38 -9.32
C PHE A 218 1.78 -11.71 -9.98
N ALA A 219 0.92 -12.73 -9.87
CA ALA A 219 1.16 -14.07 -10.41
C ALA A 219 2.43 -14.75 -9.87
N SER A 220 2.85 -14.41 -8.64
CA SER A 220 3.86 -15.15 -7.91
C SER A 220 3.47 -16.65 -7.87
N LEU A 221 4.34 -17.52 -8.40
CA LEU A 221 3.94 -18.86 -8.84
C LEU A 221 3.69 -19.85 -7.69
N ASP A 222 4.20 -19.58 -6.50
CA ASP A 222 4.40 -20.65 -5.51
C ASP A 222 3.51 -20.52 -4.26
N SER A 223 2.48 -19.69 -4.30
CA SER A 223 1.55 -19.56 -3.17
C SER A 223 0.09 -19.51 -3.63
N ASP A 224 -0.64 -20.52 -3.20
CA ASP A 224 -2.08 -20.67 -3.32
C ASP A 224 -2.77 -20.70 -1.94
N ARG A 225 -2.14 -20.09 -0.93
CA ARG A 225 -2.59 -20.15 0.48
C ARG A 225 -3.85 -19.35 0.77
N GLY A 226 -4.51 -18.85 -0.20
CA GLY A 226 -5.78 -18.15 -0.12
C GLY A 226 -6.07 -17.56 -1.48
N THR A 227 -7.10 -18.05 -2.13
CA THR A 227 -7.42 -17.71 -3.52
C THR A 227 -8.79 -17.06 -3.67
N ASP A 228 -9.58 -16.97 -2.61
CA ASP A 228 -10.97 -16.49 -2.68
C ASP A 228 -11.10 -15.08 -3.25
N TRP A 229 -10.12 -14.22 -3.03
CA TRP A 229 -10.10 -12.83 -3.49
C TRP A 229 -9.33 -12.64 -4.81
N LEU A 230 -8.93 -13.73 -5.48
CA LEU A 230 -8.50 -13.69 -6.88
C LEU A 230 -9.66 -13.53 -7.84
N GLU A 231 -10.88 -13.85 -7.37
CA GLU A 231 -12.13 -13.72 -8.11
C GLU A 231 -12.92 -12.49 -7.62
N LEU A 232 -13.87 -12.06 -8.45
CA LEU A 232 -14.84 -11.07 -8.03
C LEU A 232 -15.89 -11.76 -7.15
N ARG A 233 -15.89 -11.42 -5.87
CA ARG A 233 -16.80 -11.98 -4.86
C ARG A 233 -18.10 -11.21 -4.76
N VAL A 234 -18.17 -10.02 -5.38
CA VAL A 234 -19.35 -9.16 -5.40
C VAL A 234 -19.85 -8.97 -6.83
N ASP A 235 -21.14 -8.78 -6.98
CA ASP A 235 -21.83 -8.65 -8.26
C ASP A 235 -21.97 -7.20 -8.75
N ARG A 236 -21.59 -6.22 -7.92
CA ARG A 236 -21.61 -4.81 -8.27
C ARG A 236 -20.39 -4.05 -7.71
N LEU A 237 -19.89 -3.10 -8.49
CA LEU A 237 -18.66 -2.35 -8.22
C LEU A 237 -18.90 -0.84 -8.32
N PRO A 238 -18.14 0.00 -7.57
CA PRO A 238 -18.26 1.46 -7.64
C PRO A 238 -17.90 1.99 -9.03
N LYS A 239 -18.77 2.85 -9.58
CA LYS A 239 -18.64 3.38 -10.94
C LYS A 239 -17.33 4.15 -11.15
N ASP A 240 -16.99 5.04 -10.26
CA ASP A 240 -15.78 5.86 -10.36
C ASP A 240 -14.50 5.02 -10.28
N THR A 241 -14.48 3.95 -9.48
CA THR A 241 -13.38 2.98 -9.45
C THR A 241 -13.23 2.28 -10.82
N ILE A 242 -14.35 1.83 -11.42
CA ILE A 242 -14.31 1.22 -12.75
C ILE A 242 -13.90 2.23 -13.83
N GLU A 243 -14.31 3.49 -13.72
CA GLU A 243 -13.85 4.55 -14.63
C GLU A 243 -12.34 4.81 -14.51
N ARG A 244 -11.77 4.72 -13.31
CA ARG A 244 -10.32 4.77 -13.11
C ARG A 244 -9.64 3.54 -13.74
N VAL A 245 -10.18 2.34 -13.55
CA VAL A 245 -9.67 1.12 -14.19
C VAL A 245 -9.67 1.22 -15.72
N ARG A 246 -10.71 1.84 -16.34
CA ARG A 246 -10.79 2.06 -17.79
C ARG A 246 -9.64 2.93 -18.36
N ARG A 247 -9.03 3.77 -17.53
CA ARG A 247 -7.90 4.62 -17.92
C ARG A 247 -6.56 3.91 -17.83
N LEU A 248 -6.48 2.73 -17.20
CA LEU A 248 -5.24 1.99 -17.02
C LEU A 248 -4.83 1.28 -18.31
N THR A 249 -4.13 2.00 -19.17
CA THR A 249 -3.47 1.40 -20.32
C THR A 249 -2.19 0.68 -19.91
N LYS A 250 -1.68 -0.21 -20.77
CA LYS A 250 -0.40 -0.88 -20.53
C LYS A 250 0.76 0.12 -20.40
N ASP A 251 0.72 1.22 -21.14
CA ASP A 251 1.76 2.25 -21.11
C ASP A 251 1.71 3.03 -19.77
N GLU A 252 0.53 3.38 -19.29
CA GLU A 252 0.36 3.99 -17.97
C GLU A 252 0.82 3.06 -16.85
N LEU A 253 0.44 1.79 -16.90
CA LEU A 253 0.91 0.79 -15.94
C LEU A 253 2.44 0.65 -15.99
N THR A 254 3.03 0.67 -17.18
CA THR A 254 4.50 0.62 -17.35
C THR A 254 5.16 1.87 -16.76
N ALA A 255 4.62 3.04 -17.01
CA ALA A 255 5.15 4.29 -16.50
C ALA A 255 5.06 4.38 -14.97
N LYS A 256 3.99 3.83 -14.38
CA LYS A 256 3.73 3.90 -12.92
C LYS A 256 4.35 2.76 -12.12
N LEU A 257 4.48 1.57 -12.69
CA LEU A 257 4.89 0.36 -11.97
C LEU A 257 6.27 -0.17 -12.38
N GLY A 258 6.80 0.31 -13.49
CA GLY A 258 8.10 -0.13 -14.01
C GLY A 258 9.28 0.27 -13.12
N VAL A 259 9.23 1.44 -12.48
CA VAL A 259 10.17 1.88 -11.45
C VAL A 259 9.37 2.48 -10.30
N LEU A 260 9.42 1.84 -9.14
CA LEU A 260 8.68 2.20 -7.94
C LEU A 260 9.56 2.81 -6.85
N GLY A 261 10.86 2.51 -6.89
CA GLY A 261 11.85 3.05 -5.99
C GLY A 261 13.24 3.01 -6.64
N GLN A 262 14.04 4.02 -6.32
CA GLN A 262 15.41 4.13 -6.78
C GLN A 262 16.30 4.68 -5.67
N TRP A 263 17.46 4.08 -5.53
CA TRP A 263 18.48 4.50 -4.56
C TRP A 263 19.83 4.55 -5.24
N GLU A 264 20.68 5.46 -4.80
CA GLU A 264 22.07 5.59 -5.23
C GLU A 264 23.02 5.41 -4.05
N LEU A 265 24.14 4.75 -4.29
CA LEU A 265 25.17 4.53 -3.28
C LEU A 265 26.04 5.80 -3.15
N HIS A 266 25.97 6.45 -2.00
CA HIS A 266 26.81 7.60 -1.63
C HIS A 266 27.45 7.34 -0.28
N ASP A 267 28.77 7.42 -0.21
CA ASP A 267 29.57 7.29 1.02
C ASP A 267 29.21 6.05 1.89
N GLY A 268 28.89 4.94 1.24
CA GLY A 268 28.55 3.68 1.93
C GLY A 268 27.08 3.59 2.37
N HIS A 269 26.20 4.48 1.89
CA HIS A 269 24.77 4.49 2.16
C HIS A 269 23.95 4.54 0.87
N TYR A 270 22.82 3.85 0.85
CA TYR A 270 21.84 3.94 -0.25
C TYR A 270 20.83 5.05 0.02
N VAL A 271 20.93 6.15 -0.71
CA VAL A 271 20.08 7.33 -0.58
C VAL A 271 18.96 7.27 -1.62
N PRO A 272 17.69 7.48 -1.25
CA PRO A 272 16.60 7.55 -2.21
C PRO A 272 16.77 8.74 -3.15
N VAL A 273 16.57 8.51 -4.45
CA VAL A 273 16.69 9.53 -5.49
C VAL A 273 15.47 9.55 -6.40
N SER A 274 15.34 10.59 -7.21
CA SER A 274 14.26 10.71 -8.21
C SER A 274 14.27 9.53 -9.18
N LEU A 275 13.09 9.01 -9.48
CA LEU A 275 12.93 7.89 -10.41
C LEU A 275 13.37 8.29 -11.82
N THR A 276 14.17 7.44 -12.43
CA THR A 276 14.59 7.58 -13.84
C THR A 276 13.95 6.50 -14.69
N ALA A 277 14.21 6.52 -15.99
CA ALA A 277 13.79 5.43 -16.87
C ALA A 277 14.34 4.08 -16.38
N THR A 278 13.58 3.02 -16.63
CA THR A 278 13.99 1.68 -16.19
C THR A 278 15.33 1.24 -16.78
N MET A 279 16.24 0.75 -15.96
CA MET A 279 17.51 0.16 -16.39
C MET A 279 17.34 -1.20 -17.09
N GLY A 280 16.13 -1.74 -17.11
CA GLY A 280 15.77 -2.98 -17.77
C GLY A 280 14.39 -3.43 -17.33
N SER A 281 13.77 -4.34 -18.09
CA SER A 281 12.38 -4.76 -17.83
C SER A 281 12.22 -6.24 -17.49
N ASN A 282 13.32 -7.01 -17.46
CA ASN A 282 13.27 -8.46 -17.24
C ASN A 282 13.52 -8.87 -15.79
N ARG A 283 13.92 -7.92 -14.95
CA ARG A 283 14.14 -8.14 -13.50
C ARG A 283 13.40 -7.07 -12.71
N GLY A 284 12.86 -7.45 -11.57
CA GLY A 284 12.20 -6.52 -10.65
C GLY A 284 13.17 -5.69 -9.84
N VAL A 285 14.34 -6.26 -9.50
CA VAL A 285 15.46 -5.56 -8.86
C VAL A 285 16.59 -5.43 -9.87
N ARG A 286 17.08 -4.22 -10.06
CA ARG A 286 18.10 -3.85 -11.04
C ARG A 286 19.21 -3.10 -10.34
N ILE A 287 20.44 -3.56 -10.53
CA ILE A 287 21.62 -2.98 -9.87
C ILE A 287 22.65 -2.69 -10.95
N LYS A 288 23.07 -1.44 -11.06
CA LYS A 288 24.09 -1.02 -11.99
C LYS A 288 24.80 0.23 -11.47
N ASP A 289 26.13 0.21 -11.46
CA ASP A 289 26.98 1.37 -11.14
C ASP A 289 26.61 2.10 -9.84
N GLY A 290 26.28 1.33 -8.76
CA GLY A 290 25.88 1.87 -7.48
C GLY A 290 24.41 2.32 -7.41
N VAL A 291 23.65 2.19 -8.49
CA VAL A 291 22.21 2.48 -8.54
C VAL A 291 21.41 1.19 -8.32
N VAL A 292 20.43 1.22 -7.45
CA VAL A 292 19.42 0.18 -7.25
C VAL A 292 18.07 0.71 -7.70
N GLN A 293 17.42 0.03 -8.64
CA GLN A 293 16.03 0.28 -9.01
C GLN A 293 15.15 -0.91 -8.66
N MET A 294 13.94 -0.63 -8.20
CA MET A 294 12.89 -1.63 -7.98
C MET A 294 11.60 -1.26 -8.68
N GLY A 295 10.93 -2.26 -9.21
CA GLY A 295 9.63 -2.11 -9.87
C GLY A 295 9.13 -3.46 -10.38
N LEU A 296 7.98 -3.46 -11.06
CA LEU A 296 7.49 -4.65 -11.71
C LEU A 296 8.27 -4.94 -13.01
N THR A 297 8.37 -6.21 -13.35
CA THR A 297 8.87 -6.66 -14.65
C THR A 297 7.82 -6.40 -15.73
N ARG A 298 8.23 -6.47 -17.01
CA ARG A 298 7.31 -6.37 -18.14
C ARG A 298 6.22 -7.45 -18.12
N GLU A 299 6.55 -8.64 -17.67
CA GLU A 299 5.63 -9.76 -17.57
C GLU A 299 4.57 -9.52 -16.49
N GLU A 300 4.97 -9.10 -15.28
CA GLU A 300 4.07 -8.75 -14.19
C GLU A 300 3.13 -7.60 -14.57
N ILE A 301 3.64 -6.55 -15.22
CA ILE A 301 2.82 -5.45 -15.76
C ILE A 301 1.82 -5.96 -16.80
N SER A 302 2.24 -6.90 -17.66
CA SER A 302 1.34 -7.52 -18.64
C SER A 302 0.26 -8.37 -17.98
N GLY A 303 0.57 -9.00 -16.84
CA GLY A 303 -0.39 -9.68 -15.98
C GLY A 303 -1.47 -8.71 -15.48
N VAL A 304 -1.06 -7.59 -14.86
CA VAL A 304 -2.00 -6.55 -14.40
C VAL A 304 -2.86 -6.03 -15.55
N ALA A 305 -2.26 -5.70 -16.71
CA ALA A 305 -3.02 -5.25 -17.89
C ALA A 305 -4.03 -6.31 -18.38
N SER A 306 -3.71 -7.59 -18.25
CA SER A 306 -4.61 -8.69 -18.59
C SER A 306 -5.78 -8.77 -17.60
N GLN A 307 -5.54 -8.57 -16.29
CA GLN A 307 -6.61 -8.51 -15.29
C GLN A 307 -7.52 -7.30 -15.49
N VAL A 308 -6.97 -6.12 -15.81
CA VAL A 308 -7.74 -4.93 -16.20
C VAL A 308 -8.69 -5.29 -17.35
N LYS A 309 -8.18 -5.90 -18.41
CA LYS A 309 -9.01 -6.29 -19.57
C LYS A 309 -10.08 -7.32 -19.19
N ARG A 310 -9.77 -8.31 -18.35
CA ARG A 310 -10.73 -9.33 -17.89
C ARG A 310 -11.84 -8.71 -17.06
N LEU A 311 -11.50 -7.81 -16.11
CA LEU A 311 -12.48 -7.10 -15.29
C LEU A 311 -13.43 -6.27 -16.16
N LEU A 312 -12.88 -5.43 -17.06
CA LEU A 312 -13.70 -4.61 -17.95
C LEU A 312 -14.60 -5.44 -18.87
N ASN A 313 -14.14 -6.57 -19.38
CA ASN A 313 -14.97 -7.50 -20.14
C ASN A 313 -16.13 -8.08 -19.32
N GLN A 314 -15.98 -8.31 -18.01
CA GLN A 314 -17.07 -8.76 -17.14
C GLN A 314 -18.11 -7.65 -16.94
N VAL A 315 -17.65 -6.41 -16.71
CA VAL A 315 -18.50 -5.23 -16.60
C VAL A 315 -19.26 -4.97 -17.90
N ASP A 316 -18.55 -4.93 -19.04
CA ASP A 316 -19.15 -4.59 -20.34
C ASP A 316 -20.16 -5.66 -20.84
N ARG A 317 -20.04 -6.90 -20.37
CA ARG A 317 -21.01 -7.98 -20.62
C ARG A 317 -22.15 -8.03 -19.60
N GLY A 318 -22.19 -7.11 -18.67
CA GLY A 318 -23.21 -7.06 -17.62
C GLY A 318 -23.15 -8.21 -16.60
N LYS A 319 -22.00 -8.92 -16.51
CA LYS A 319 -21.79 -9.96 -15.49
C LYS A 319 -21.54 -9.36 -14.11
N VAL A 320 -21.03 -8.15 -14.08
CA VAL A 320 -20.81 -7.34 -12.88
C VAL A 320 -21.44 -5.98 -13.14
N GLN A 321 -22.31 -5.56 -12.23
CA GLN A 321 -22.99 -4.27 -12.31
C GLN A 321 -22.08 -3.14 -11.83
N VAL A 322 -22.43 -1.90 -12.22
CA VAL A 322 -21.71 -0.69 -11.80
C VAL A 322 -22.72 0.27 -11.20
N TYR A 323 -22.46 0.80 -10.00
CA TYR A 323 -23.37 1.70 -9.27
C TYR A 323 -22.71 3.03 -8.91
#